data_727a68c0907acc99b4e26a3354381b5e
#
_entry.id   727a68c0907acc99b4e26a3354381b5e
#
_cell.length_a   1.000
_cell.length_b   1.000
_cell.length_c   1.000
_cell.angle_alpha   90.00
_cell.angle_beta   90.00
_cell.angle_gamma   90.00
#
_symmetry.space_group_name_H-M   'P 1'
#
loop_
_entity.id
_entity.type
_entity.pdbx_description
1 polymer ?
#
loop_
_entity_poly.entity_id
_entity_poly.type
_entity_poly.pdbx_seq_one_letter_code
_entity_poly.pdbx_strand_id
1 'polypeptide(L)'
;MKFWRPGITGKLFLAIFATCIVLLISMHWAVRISFERGFIDYIKRGNEQRLTMLSDALSEQYAQHGSWAFLRNNDRFIFQLLRTFERDNDDRSPPGHAMKPDAAPDGPPPDGPPDGPRPRPEMPPHGWRTMFWVVDQSGRVLVGPRERVPEDGTQRSIVVNGAEVGKVIASPVERLTRNTDINFDRQQKRTSWLIVALATLLAALATFPLARGLLAPVKRLVEGTHKLAAGDFSTRVTVTGGDELGRLAQDFNQLASTLERNQQMRRDLMADISHELRTPLAVLRGELEAIQDGVRRFTPESIPSLQAEVATLTKLVDDLHQLSMSDEGALAYQKTSLDIITLLEVAAGAFRERFASRQLSIQVSLPEQAMIFGDRDRLMQLFNNLLENSLRYTDSGGSLHITARRSGRMLVIVFADSAPGVSDEQLARLCERFYRAEGSRNRASGGSGLGLAICLNIVAAHGGTLRADHSPFGGVSIKVELPLEHDLPRDV
;
A
#
# COMPACT_ATOMS: atom_id res chain seq x y z
N MET A 1 12.75 34.38 -6.26
CA MET A 1 13.10 32.97 -6.55
C MET A 1 12.00 32.09 -5.98
N LYS A 2 11.10 31.52 -6.81
CA LYS A 2 10.13 30.51 -6.36
C LYS A 2 10.89 29.23 -6.07
N PHE A 3 11.10 28.88 -4.82
CA PHE A 3 11.61 27.58 -4.43
C PHE A 3 10.66 26.51 -5.00
N TRP A 4 11.17 25.74 -5.95
CA TRP A 4 10.51 24.57 -6.50
C TRP A 4 10.31 23.59 -5.36
N ARG A 5 9.07 23.53 -4.84
CA ARG A 5 8.69 22.53 -3.82
C ARG A 5 8.32 21.24 -4.57
N PRO A 6 9.21 20.26 -4.68
CA PRO A 6 8.88 19.02 -5.36
C PRO A 6 7.73 18.35 -4.61
N GLY A 7 6.71 17.92 -5.35
CA GLY A 7 5.65 17.09 -4.79
C GLY A 7 6.20 15.77 -4.23
N ILE A 8 5.37 14.97 -3.58
CA ILE A 8 5.77 13.71 -2.93
C ILE A 8 6.57 12.81 -3.88
N THR A 9 6.17 12.73 -5.17
CA THR A 9 6.89 11.98 -6.21
C THR A 9 8.32 12.48 -6.40
N GLY A 10 8.51 13.81 -6.46
CA GLY A 10 9.84 14.40 -6.61
C GLY A 10 10.72 14.18 -5.37
N LYS A 11 10.13 14.23 -4.17
CA LYS A 11 10.84 13.96 -2.91
C LYS A 11 11.31 12.51 -2.83
N LEU A 12 10.44 11.55 -3.17
CA LEU A 12 10.78 10.12 -3.18
C LEU A 12 11.85 9.80 -4.22
N PHE A 13 11.69 10.32 -5.45
CA PHE A 13 12.70 10.20 -6.49
C PHE A 13 14.04 10.74 -6.01
N LEU A 14 14.09 11.96 -5.46
CA LEU A 14 15.32 12.58 -4.97
C LEU A 14 15.94 11.77 -3.81
N ALA A 15 15.14 11.25 -2.90
CA ALA A 15 15.65 10.45 -1.78
C ALA A 15 16.32 9.16 -2.28
N ILE A 16 15.63 8.38 -3.12
CA ILE A 16 16.17 7.12 -3.66
C ILE A 16 17.38 7.40 -4.54
N PHE A 17 17.31 8.40 -5.42
CA PHE A 17 18.39 8.76 -6.32
C PHE A 17 19.62 9.27 -5.57
N ALA A 18 19.45 10.10 -4.54
CA ALA A 18 20.54 10.56 -3.67
C ALA A 18 21.20 9.39 -2.94
N THR A 19 20.43 8.44 -2.42
CA THR A 19 20.96 7.22 -1.79
C THR A 19 21.79 6.40 -2.78
N CYS A 20 21.30 6.22 -4.01
CA CYS A 20 22.04 5.53 -5.07
C CYS A 20 23.36 6.25 -5.38
N ILE A 21 23.35 7.59 -5.51
CA ILE A 21 24.57 8.39 -5.76
C ILE A 21 25.57 8.22 -4.61
N VAL A 22 25.13 8.31 -3.35
CA VAL A 22 26.00 8.14 -2.18
C VAL A 22 26.66 6.77 -2.19
N LEU A 23 25.89 5.71 -2.48
CA LEU A 23 26.40 4.34 -2.59
C LEU A 23 27.43 4.21 -3.73
N LEU A 24 27.14 4.76 -4.90
CA LEU A 24 28.06 4.72 -6.05
C LEU A 24 29.38 5.46 -5.76
N ILE A 25 29.31 6.63 -5.13
CA ILE A 25 30.50 7.41 -4.75
C ILE A 25 31.30 6.67 -3.69
N SER A 26 30.66 6.16 -2.66
CA SER A 26 31.35 5.42 -1.59
C SER A 26 32.01 4.15 -2.11
N MET A 27 31.33 3.40 -2.97
CA MET A 27 31.89 2.21 -3.63
C MET A 27 33.08 2.57 -4.54
N HIS A 28 32.95 3.63 -5.34
CA HIS A 28 34.05 4.11 -6.17
C HIS A 28 35.29 4.47 -5.32
N TRP A 29 35.09 5.19 -4.21
CA TRP A 29 36.15 5.55 -3.28
C TRP A 29 36.81 4.33 -2.61
N ALA A 30 36.00 3.37 -2.17
CA ALA A 30 36.49 2.13 -1.54
C ALA A 30 37.34 1.31 -2.54
N VAL A 31 36.87 1.13 -3.76
CA VAL A 31 37.61 0.41 -4.82
C VAL A 31 38.91 1.13 -5.14
N ARG A 32 38.91 2.45 -5.23
CA ARG A 32 40.09 3.24 -5.50
C ARG A 32 41.16 3.13 -4.42
N ILE A 33 40.77 3.27 -3.14
CA ILE A 33 41.69 3.13 -2.00
C ILE A 33 42.27 1.72 -1.93
N SER A 34 41.42 0.71 -2.16
CA SER A 34 41.86 -0.69 -2.16
C SER A 34 42.86 -0.97 -3.29
N PHE A 35 42.59 -0.41 -4.47
CA PHE A 35 43.49 -0.57 -5.62
C PHE A 35 44.84 0.16 -5.40
N GLU A 36 44.84 1.43 -4.97
CA GLU A 36 46.07 2.19 -4.71
C GLU A 36 46.96 1.46 -3.68
N ARG A 37 46.39 0.95 -2.59
CA ARG A 37 47.13 0.20 -1.58
C ARG A 37 47.67 -1.12 -2.14
N GLY A 38 46.81 -1.92 -2.79
CA GLY A 38 47.24 -3.21 -3.33
C GLY A 38 48.31 -3.08 -4.42
N PHE A 39 48.22 -2.03 -5.24
CA PHE A 39 49.19 -1.78 -6.31
C PHE A 39 50.56 -1.37 -5.73
N ILE A 40 50.62 -0.49 -4.74
CA ILE A 40 51.86 -0.11 -4.06
C ILE A 40 52.48 -1.33 -3.37
N ASP A 41 51.69 -2.15 -2.68
CA ASP A 41 52.22 -3.37 -2.02
C ASP A 41 52.74 -4.39 -3.04
N TYR A 42 52.09 -4.54 -4.18
CA TYR A 42 52.55 -5.38 -5.28
C TYR A 42 53.90 -4.92 -5.79
N ILE A 43 54.09 -3.60 -6.05
CA ILE A 43 55.36 -3.02 -6.51
C ILE A 43 56.44 -3.23 -5.43
N LYS A 44 56.18 -2.98 -4.17
CA LYS A 44 57.12 -3.17 -3.07
C LYS A 44 57.63 -4.62 -2.99
N ARG A 45 56.74 -5.60 -3.00
CA ARG A 45 57.11 -7.04 -2.96
C ARG A 45 57.94 -7.43 -4.20
N GLY A 46 57.54 -6.96 -5.38
CA GLY A 46 58.33 -7.21 -6.59
C GLY A 46 59.73 -6.60 -6.54
N ASN A 47 59.90 -5.42 -5.95
CA ASN A 47 61.21 -4.79 -5.75
C ASN A 47 62.04 -5.51 -4.70
N GLU A 48 61.47 -5.94 -3.57
CA GLU A 48 62.15 -6.71 -2.56
C GLU A 48 62.71 -8.04 -3.11
N GLN A 49 61.93 -8.75 -3.88
CA GLN A 49 62.36 -10.00 -4.54
C GLN A 49 63.56 -9.75 -5.47
N ARG A 50 63.48 -8.68 -6.30
CA ARG A 50 64.56 -8.31 -7.23
C ARG A 50 65.83 -7.87 -6.51
N LEU A 51 65.69 -7.10 -5.41
CA LEU A 51 66.83 -6.73 -4.56
C LEU A 51 67.52 -7.95 -3.96
N THR A 52 66.74 -8.95 -3.52
CA THR A 52 67.28 -10.19 -3.00
C THR A 52 68.03 -10.95 -4.08
N MET A 53 67.45 -11.14 -5.25
CA MET A 53 68.12 -11.83 -6.37
C MET A 53 69.40 -11.08 -6.79
N LEU A 54 69.36 -9.75 -6.85
CA LEU A 54 70.54 -8.95 -7.19
C LEU A 54 71.60 -9.05 -6.12
N SER A 55 71.25 -9.00 -4.84
CA SER A 55 72.16 -9.17 -3.71
C SER A 55 72.86 -10.54 -3.74
N ASP A 56 72.07 -11.61 -4.00
CA ASP A 56 72.60 -12.99 -4.03
C ASP A 56 73.56 -13.17 -5.22
N ALA A 57 73.20 -12.68 -6.41
CA ALA A 57 74.08 -12.73 -7.57
C ALA A 57 75.35 -11.90 -7.46
N LEU A 58 75.26 -10.71 -6.81
CA LEU A 58 76.42 -9.91 -6.53
C LEU A 58 77.34 -10.54 -5.46
N SER A 59 76.78 -11.28 -4.48
CA SER A 59 77.55 -12.01 -3.50
C SER A 59 78.33 -13.17 -4.13
N GLU A 60 77.67 -13.92 -5.06
CA GLU A 60 78.37 -14.97 -5.80
C GLU A 60 79.53 -14.43 -6.67
N GLN A 61 79.28 -13.35 -7.39
CA GLN A 61 80.30 -12.73 -8.22
C GLN A 61 81.46 -12.14 -7.39
N TYR A 62 81.15 -11.57 -6.24
CA TYR A 62 82.22 -11.07 -5.33
C TYR A 62 83.03 -12.22 -4.75
N ALA A 63 82.43 -13.35 -4.40
CA ALA A 63 83.12 -14.54 -3.93
C ALA A 63 84.08 -15.13 -4.98
N GLN A 64 83.73 -15.01 -6.27
CA GLN A 64 84.60 -15.47 -7.37
C GLN A 64 85.76 -14.54 -7.64
N HIS A 65 85.58 -13.19 -7.51
CA HIS A 65 86.60 -12.22 -7.89
C HIS A 65 87.38 -11.61 -6.71
N GLY A 66 86.94 -11.83 -5.48
CA GLY A 66 87.59 -11.34 -4.27
C GLY A 66 87.60 -9.80 -4.06
N SER A 67 87.06 -9.04 -4.95
CA SER A 67 87.00 -7.57 -4.87
C SER A 67 85.97 -6.99 -5.81
N TRP A 68 85.53 -5.72 -5.56
CA TRP A 68 84.59 -4.97 -6.44
C TRP A 68 85.25 -4.40 -7.72
N ALA A 69 86.45 -4.81 -8.10
CA ALA A 69 87.16 -4.29 -9.25
C ALA A 69 86.41 -4.56 -10.59
N PHE A 70 85.67 -5.67 -10.67
CA PHE A 70 84.89 -6.05 -11.85
C PHE A 70 83.68 -5.13 -12.10
N LEU A 71 83.20 -4.46 -11.06
CA LEU A 71 82.07 -3.55 -11.12
C LEU A 71 82.47 -2.08 -11.40
N ARG A 72 83.72 -1.71 -11.17
CA ARG A 72 84.17 -0.35 -11.38
C ARG A 72 84.12 0.03 -12.86
N ASN A 73 83.28 1.02 -13.19
CA ASN A 73 83.04 1.52 -14.55
C ASN A 73 82.44 0.47 -15.52
N ASN A 74 81.81 -0.58 -15.02
CA ASN A 74 81.24 -1.62 -15.88
C ASN A 74 79.73 -1.76 -15.63
N ASP A 75 78.98 -0.67 -15.89
CA ASP A 75 77.51 -0.67 -15.77
C ASP A 75 76.86 -1.73 -16.67
N ARG A 76 77.54 -2.09 -17.78
CA ARG A 76 77.03 -3.15 -18.71
C ARG A 76 76.89 -4.53 -18.04
N PHE A 77 77.74 -4.86 -17.11
CA PHE A 77 77.72 -6.13 -16.40
C PHE A 77 76.41 -6.29 -15.57
N ILE A 78 76.03 -5.25 -14.85
CA ILE A 78 74.78 -5.24 -14.09
C ILE A 78 73.57 -5.29 -15.03
N PHE A 79 73.59 -4.59 -16.12
CA PHE A 79 72.52 -4.68 -17.12
C PHE A 79 72.38 -6.08 -17.74
N GLN A 80 73.50 -6.77 -17.97
CA GLN A 80 73.48 -8.17 -18.43
C GLN A 80 72.90 -9.09 -17.37
N LEU A 81 73.32 -8.93 -16.11
CA LEU A 81 72.84 -9.70 -14.97
C LEU A 81 71.32 -9.48 -14.83
N LEU A 82 70.84 -8.26 -14.90
CA LEU A 82 69.43 -7.93 -14.80
C LEU A 82 68.63 -8.52 -15.95
N ARG A 83 69.15 -8.54 -17.19
CA ARG A 83 68.50 -9.21 -18.34
C ARG A 83 68.39 -10.73 -18.18
N THR A 84 69.36 -11.36 -17.52
CA THR A 84 69.29 -12.81 -17.26
C THR A 84 68.13 -13.14 -16.33
N PHE A 85 67.93 -12.33 -15.30
CA PHE A 85 66.81 -12.47 -14.39
C PHE A 85 65.42 -12.19 -15.02
N GLU A 86 65.32 -11.31 -15.99
CA GLU A 86 64.06 -11.05 -16.73
C GLU A 86 63.70 -12.23 -17.61
N ARG A 87 64.67 -12.87 -18.24
CA ARG A 87 64.44 -14.03 -19.08
C ARG A 87 63.96 -15.26 -18.32
N ASP A 88 64.53 -15.49 -17.12
CA ASP A 88 64.17 -16.64 -16.23
C ASP A 88 62.77 -16.46 -15.65
N ASN A 89 62.29 -15.21 -15.55
CA ASN A 89 60.97 -14.91 -14.99
C ASN A 89 59.83 -14.93 -16.04
N ASP A 90 60.16 -14.66 -17.32
CA ASP A 90 59.20 -14.75 -18.41
C ASP A 90 58.83 -16.20 -18.76
N ASP A 91 59.77 -17.14 -18.60
CA ASP A 91 59.53 -18.56 -18.75
C ASP A 91 58.59 -19.19 -17.68
N ARG A 92 58.34 -18.45 -16.56
CA ARG A 92 57.44 -18.86 -15.48
C ARG A 92 56.05 -18.21 -15.52
N SER A 93 55.77 -17.40 -16.51
CA SER A 93 54.41 -16.80 -16.70
C SER A 93 53.52 -17.73 -17.50
N PRO A 94 52.25 -17.91 -17.14
CA PRO A 94 51.33 -18.72 -17.91
C PRO A 94 51.09 -18.14 -19.31
N PRO A 95 50.90 -18.93 -20.35
CA PRO A 95 50.79 -18.50 -21.75
C PRO A 95 49.48 -17.73 -21.96
N GLY A 96 49.56 -16.42 -21.98
CA GLY A 96 48.43 -15.54 -22.23
C GLY A 96 48.89 -14.19 -22.79
N HIS A 97 48.76 -14.07 -24.10
CA HIS A 97 49.04 -12.89 -24.95
C HIS A 97 50.48 -12.73 -25.41
N ALA A 98 50.88 -13.60 -26.37
CA ALA A 98 52.00 -13.30 -27.25
C ALA A 98 51.65 -12.12 -28.15
N MET A 99 52.18 -10.95 -27.83
CA MET A 99 52.27 -9.82 -28.74
C MET A 99 53.35 -10.17 -29.76
N LYS A 100 52.98 -10.24 -31.05
CA LYS A 100 53.91 -10.50 -32.18
C LYS A 100 55.09 -9.53 -32.10
N PRO A 101 56.34 -10.00 -32.25
CA PRO A 101 57.46 -9.10 -32.38
C PRO A 101 57.38 -8.42 -33.75
N ASP A 102 57.39 -7.11 -33.79
CA ASP A 102 57.60 -6.33 -35.02
C ASP A 102 58.96 -6.67 -35.59
N ALA A 103 58.91 -7.02 -36.89
CA ALA A 103 60.09 -7.38 -37.66
C ALA A 103 61.17 -6.27 -37.61
N ALA A 104 62.37 -6.67 -37.24
CA ALA A 104 63.56 -5.82 -37.35
C ALA A 104 63.85 -5.53 -38.82
N PRO A 105 64.22 -4.32 -39.23
CA PRO A 105 64.72 -4.03 -40.55
C PRO A 105 66.17 -4.54 -40.65
N ASP A 106 66.42 -5.48 -41.54
CA ASP A 106 67.75 -5.87 -42.00
C ASP A 106 68.38 -4.71 -42.78
N GLY A 107 69.34 -4.08 -42.12
CA GLY A 107 70.23 -3.11 -42.78
C GLY A 107 71.62 -3.11 -42.11
N PRO A 108 72.69 -3.10 -42.86
CA PRO A 108 74.05 -3.08 -42.31
C PRO A 108 74.33 -1.77 -41.57
N PRO A 109 75.19 -1.78 -40.50
CA PRO A 109 75.48 -0.59 -39.72
C PRO A 109 76.22 0.48 -40.56
N PRO A 110 75.84 1.74 -40.42
CA PRO A 110 76.62 2.84 -41.08
C PRO A 110 77.91 3.02 -40.35
N ASP A 111 79.02 2.99 -41.12
CA ASP A 111 80.36 3.45 -40.72
C ASP A 111 80.34 4.98 -40.50
N GLY A 112 80.32 5.40 -39.24
CA GLY A 112 80.40 6.80 -38.81
C GLY A 112 81.69 7.06 -38.03
N PRO A 113 82.34 8.25 -38.12
CA PRO A 113 83.59 8.52 -37.47
C PRO A 113 83.56 8.55 -35.95
N PRO A 114 84.71 8.36 -35.25
CA PRO A 114 84.79 8.04 -33.80
C PRO A 114 84.74 9.24 -32.85
N ASP A 115 84.22 10.42 -33.21
CA ASP A 115 84.15 11.58 -32.32
C ASP A 115 82.75 12.24 -32.25
N GLY A 116 81.76 11.43 -31.65
CA GLY A 116 80.50 11.99 -31.23
C GLY A 116 80.34 11.95 -29.67
N PRO A 117 79.55 12.85 -29.10
CA PRO A 117 79.39 12.86 -27.62
C PRO A 117 78.88 11.50 -27.20
N ARG A 118 79.57 10.90 -26.19
CA ARG A 118 79.28 9.58 -25.62
C ARG A 118 77.74 9.45 -25.33
N PRO A 119 77.08 8.35 -25.76
CA PRO A 119 75.67 8.19 -25.57
C PRO A 119 75.40 8.24 -24.06
N ARG A 120 74.32 8.95 -23.72
CA ARG A 120 73.78 9.01 -22.38
C ARG A 120 73.55 7.58 -21.89
N PRO A 121 73.83 7.28 -20.59
CA PRO A 121 73.54 5.96 -20.07
C PRO A 121 72.11 5.65 -20.28
N GLU A 122 71.83 4.62 -21.11
CA GLU A 122 70.50 4.13 -21.35
C GLU A 122 69.87 3.70 -20.05
N MET A 123 68.62 4.15 -19.79
CA MET A 123 67.83 3.68 -18.66
C MET A 123 67.77 2.15 -18.61
N PRO A 124 67.72 1.56 -17.41
CA PRO A 124 67.59 0.12 -17.25
C PRO A 124 66.42 -0.45 -18.06
N PRO A 125 66.57 -1.69 -18.59
CA PRO A 125 65.54 -2.35 -19.40
C PRO A 125 64.18 -2.43 -18.67
N HIS A 126 63.12 -2.60 -19.41
CA HIS A 126 61.72 -2.43 -19.08
C HIS A 126 61.16 -3.10 -17.79
N GLY A 127 61.95 -3.79 -17.02
CA GLY A 127 61.49 -4.51 -15.81
C GLY A 127 61.71 -3.82 -14.46
N TRP A 128 62.64 -2.86 -14.37
CA TRP A 128 63.01 -2.24 -13.08
C TRP A 128 62.16 -0.99 -12.84
N ARG A 129 61.31 -1.07 -11.84
CA ARG A 129 60.39 0.05 -11.49
C ARG A 129 60.99 1.09 -10.59
N THR A 130 62.19 0.81 -9.96
CA THR A 130 62.86 1.70 -9.03
C THR A 130 64.36 1.82 -9.36
N MET A 131 64.93 2.99 -9.11
CA MET A 131 66.38 3.20 -9.17
C MET A 131 67.05 2.47 -8.03
N PHE A 132 68.22 1.90 -8.30
CA PHE A 132 69.02 1.22 -7.25
C PHE A 132 70.49 1.66 -7.31
N TRP A 133 71.16 1.53 -6.18
CA TRP A 133 72.56 1.77 -5.97
C TRP A 133 73.19 0.54 -5.39
N VAL A 134 74.41 0.23 -5.80
CA VAL A 134 75.30 -0.74 -5.16
C VAL A 134 76.40 0.04 -4.48
N VAL A 135 76.56 -0.14 -3.18
CA VAL A 135 77.56 0.56 -2.38
C VAL A 135 78.50 -0.45 -1.72
N ASP A 136 79.75 -0.12 -1.57
CA ASP A 136 80.72 -0.93 -0.86
C ASP A 136 80.62 -0.75 0.68
N GLN A 137 81.48 -1.45 1.47
CA GLN A 137 81.51 -1.34 2.93
C GLN A 137 81.82 0.10 3.41
N SER A 138 82.50 0.91 2.60
CA SER A 138 82.84 2.28 2.97
C SER A 138 81.70 3.28 2.60
N GLY A 139 80.58 2.80 2.06
CA GLY A 139 79.48 3.64 1.60
C GLY A 139 79.72 4.29 0.23
N ARG A 140 80.79 3.92 -0.50
CA ARG A 140 81.11 4.44 -1.80
C ARG A 140 80.23 3.78 -2.87
N VAL A 141 79.56 4.57 -3.71
CA VAL A 141 78.72 4.08 -4.80
C VAL A 141 79.60 3.40 -5.87
N LEU A 142 79.32 2.11 -6.09
CA LEU A 142 80.00 1.34 -7.13
C LEU A 142 79.22 1.43 -8.46
N VAL A 143 77.90 1.32 -8.38
CA VAL A 143 77.00 1.42 -9.51
C VAL A 143 75.72 2.12 -9.08
N GLY A 144 75.15 2.94 -9.93
CA GLY A 144 73.87 3.64 -9.71
C GLY A 144 73.82 5.02 -10.36
N PRO A 145 72.70 5.68 -10.32
CA PRO A 145 72.56 7.05 -10.81
C PRO A 145 73.48 8.02 -10.06
N ARG A 146 73.82 9.12 -10.69
CA ARG A 146 74.66 10.18 -10.06
C ARG A 146 73.96 10.96 -8.92
N GLU A 147 72.74 10.66 -8.66
CA GLU A 147 71.91 11.22 -7.58
C GLU A 147 72.39 10.68 -6.21
N ARG A 148 72.15 11.44 -5.15
CA ARG A 148 72.47 10.99 -3.77
C ARG A 148 71.68 9.70 -3.48
N VAL A 149 72.35 8.75 -2.83
CA VAL A 149 71.75 7.53 -2.30
C VAL A 149 70.64 7.94 -1.31
N PRO A 150 69.41 7.52 -1.48
CA PRO A 150 68.34 7.87 -0.56
C PRO A 150 68.56 7.21 0.80
N GLU A 151 68.44 8.00 1.87
CA GLU A 151 68.57 7.49 3.26
C GLU A 151 67.42 6.54 3.62
N ASP A 152 66.20 6.77 3.07
CA ASP A 152 65.01 5.99 3.33
C ASP A 152 64.81 4.82 2.34
N GLY A 153 65.82 4.48 1.54
CA GLY A 153 65.77 3.41 0.55
C GLY A 153 65.67 2.01 1.18
N THR A 154 64.95 1.08 0.52
CA THR A 154 64.99 -0.34 0.92
C THR A 154 66.42 -0.87 0.72
N GLN A 155 67.07 -1.28 1.80
CA GLN A 155 68.47 -1.76 1.78
C GLN A 155 68.52 -3.28 1.89
N ARG A 156 69.46 -3.91 1.12
CA ARG A 156 69.77 -5.33 1.24
C ARG A 156 71.29 -5.49 1.30
N SER A 157 71.76 -6.12 2.36
CA SER A 157 73.23 -6.38 2.55
C SER A 157 73.67 -7.50 1.61
N ILE A 158 74.87 -7.30 1.01
CA ILE A 158 75.58 -8.30 0.22
C ILE A 158 76.57 -8.98 1.17
N VAL A 159 76.30 -10.26 1.48
CA VAL A 159 77.10 -11.01 2.48
C VAL A 159 77.87 -12.11 1.77
N VAL A 160 79.18 -12.19 2.00
CA VAL A 160 80.11 -13.24 1.48
C VAL A 160 80.88 -13.82 2.63
N ASN A 161 80.82 -15.15 2.82
CA ASN A 161 81.52 -15.86 3.95
C ASN A 161 81.16 -15.28 5.30
N GLY A 162 79.92 -14.82 5.52
CA GLY A 162 79.46 -14.26 6.81
C GLY A 162 79.87 -12.79 7.06
N ALA A 163 80.61 -12.14 6.13
CA ALA A 163 81.00 -10.73 6.20
C ALA A 163 80.19 -9.89 5.21
N GLU A 164 79.67 -8.73 5.66
CA GLU A 164 79.01 -7.77 4.77
C GLU A 164 80.07 -7.07 3.91
N VAL A 165 79.96 -7.24 2.57
CA VAL A 165 80.92 -6.66 1.61
C VAL A 165 80.38 -5.46 0.87
N GLY A 166 79.09 -5.19 1.00
CA GLY A 166 78.40 -4.05 0.38
C GLY A 166 76.90 -4.08 0.59
N LYS A 167 76.16 -3.14 0.03
CA LYS A 167 74.68 -3.07 0.09
C LYS A 167 74.11 -2.72 -1.27
N VAL A 168 72.92 -3.28 -1.55
CA VAL A 168 72.05 -2.80 -2.62
C VAL A 168 70.96 -1.95 -1.99
N ILE A 169 70.79 -0.73 -2.48
CA ILE A 169 69.82 0.24 -1.97
C ILE A 169 68.87 0.58 -3.12
N ALA A 170 67.56 0.42 -2.92
CA ALA A 170 66.55 0.85 -3.87
C ALA A 170 65.85 2.13 -3.41
N SER A 171 65.51 3.00 -4.36
CA SER A 171 64.73 4.20 -4.09
C SER A 171 63.36 3.83 -3.47
N PRO A 172 62.90 4.56 -2.43
CA PRO A 172 61.54 4.32 -1.90
C PRO A 172 60.48 4.53 -2.95
N VAL A 173 59.49 3.63 -2.98
CA VAL A 173 58.35 3.69 -3.92
C VAL A 173 57.28 4.58 -3.30
N GLU A 174 57.46 5.89 -3.30
CA GLU A 174 56.49 6.82 -2.74
C GLU A 174 55.46 7.32 -3.76
N ARG A 175 55.79 7.36 -5.03
CA ARG A 175 54.95 7.86 -6.13
C ARG A 175 55.20 7.15 -7.44
N LEU A 176 54.17 7.03 -8.26
CA LEU A 176 54.26 6.52 -9.63
C LEU A 176 55.06 7.56 -10.48
N THR A 177 56.27 7.27 -10.83
CA THR A 177 57.19 8.20 -11.55
C THR A 177 57.32 7.88 -13.02
N ARG A 178 56.90 6.73 -13.48
CA ARG A 178 57.00 6.32 -14.90
C ARG A 178 55.79 6.74 -15.71
N ASN A 179 56.03 7.19 -16.94
CA ASN A 179 54.96 7.59 -17.89
C ASN A 179 53.95 6.49 -18.18
N THR A 180 54.34 5.22 -18.17
CA THR A 180 53.46 4.07 -18.31
C THR A 180 52.49 3.90 -17.11
N ASP A 181 52.96 4.12 -15.89
CA ASP A 181 52.16 4.02 -14.69
C ASP A 181 51.19 5.20 -14.57
N ILE A 182 51.64 6.40 -14.97
CA ILE A 182 50.80 7.60 -15.02
C ILE A 182 49.70 7.45 -16.08
N ASN A 183 50.01 6.90 -17.26
CA ASN A 183 49.03 6.67 -18.32
C ASN A 183 48.02 5.60 -17.93
N PHE A 184 48.45 4.54 -17.24
CA PHE A 184 47.57 3.49 -16.69
C PHE A 184 46.60 4.07 -15.64
N ASP A 185 47.12 4.88 -14.70
CA ASP A 185 46.29 5.56 -13.68
C ASP A 185 45.26 6.51 -14.34
N ARG A 186 45.68 7.28 -15.38
CA ARG A 186 44.78 8.16 -16.12
C ARG A 186 43.67 7.36 -16.86
N GLN A 187 44.07 6.29 -17.53
CA GLN A 187 43.11 5.44 -18.25
C GLN A 187 42.11 4.79 -17.28
N GLN A 188 42.62 4.30 -16.16
CA GLN A 188 41.76 3.69 -15.11
C GLN A 188 40.80 4.72 -14.50
N LYS A 189 41.29 5.93 -14.18
CA LYS A 189 40.43 7.04 -13.71
C LYS A 189 39.33 7.35 -14.70
N ARG A 190 39.67 7.47 -16.02
CA ARG A 190 38.68 7.73 -17.05
C ARG A 190 37.63 6.64 -17.16
N THR A 191 38.07 5.37 -17.16
CA THR A 191 37.17 4.22 -17.22
C THR A 191 36.26 4.16 -15.97
N SER A 192 36.82 4.37 -14.77
CA SER A 192 36.06 4.40 -13.51
C SER A 192 34.99 5.50 -13.51
N TRP A 193 35.31 6.71 -13.98
CA TRP A 193 34.35 7.80 -14.10
C TRP A 193 33.27 7.53 -15.14
N LEU A 194 33.60 6.86 -16.24
CA LEU A 194 32.59 6.41 -17.22
C LEU A 194 31.64 5.38 -16.62
N ILE A 195 32.15 4.44 -15.83
CA ILE A 195 31.32 3.45 -15.12
C ILE A 195 30.38 4.15 -14.13
N VAL A 196 30.90 5.09 -13.34
CA VAL A 196 30.09 5.86 -12.38
C VAL A 196 29.00 6.67 -13.11
N ALA A 197 29.34 7.33 -14.21
CA ALA A 197 28.39 8.11 -15.00
C ALA A 197 27.30 7.21 -15.59
N LEU A 198 27.67 6.07 -16.17
CA LEU A 198 26.72 5.10 -16.72
C LEU A 198 25.82 4.51 -15.63
N ALA A 199 26.38 4.12 -14.49
CA ALA A 199 25.61 3.60 -13.36
C ALA A 199 24.63 4.64 -12.79
N THR A 200 25.06 5.91 -12.73
CA THR A 200 24.20 7.02 -12.29
C THR A 200 23.04 7.24 -13.27
N LEU A 201 23.32 7.18 -14.58
CA LEU A 201 22.28 7.28 -15.60
C LEU A 201 21.27 6.13 -15.50
N LEU A 202 21.77 4.91 -15.35
CA LEU A 202 20.90 3.72 -15.19
C LEU A 202 20.07 3.81 -13.90
N ALA A 203 20.67 4.28 -12.79
CA ALA A 203 19.94 4.50 -11.55
C ALA A 203 18.81 5.54 -11.73
N ALA A 204 19.07 6.63 -12.44
CA ALA A 204 18.05 7.64 -12.75
C ALA A 204 16.93 7.08 -13.63
N LEU A 205 17.28 6.34 -14.68
CA LEU A 205 16.34 5.70 -15.60
C LEU A 205 15.46 4.66 -14.89
N ALA A 206 15.99 3.92 -13.93
CA ALA A 206 15.24 2.92 -13.15
C ALA A 206 14.37 3.57 -12.07
N THR A 207 14.89 4.57 -11.36
CA THR A 207 14.21 5.22 -10.22
C THR A 207 13.01 6.06 -10.67
N PHE A 208 13.09 6.70 -11.84
CA PHE A 208 12.04 7.57 -12.34
C PHE A 208 10.71 6.84 -12.61
N PRO A 209 10.65 5.75 -13.40
CA PRO A 209 9.41 5.01 -13.62
C PRO A 209 8.90 4.32 -12.34
N LEU A 210 9.81 3.84 -11.49
CA LEU A 210 9.45 3.21 -10.22
C LEU A 210 8.73 4.21 -9.29
N ALA A 211 9.31 5.41 -9.11
CA ALA A 211 8.68 6.47 -8.31
C ALA A 211 7.32 6.89 -8.87
N ARG A 212 7.19 6.93 -10.20
CA ARG A 212 5.93 7.30 -10.86
C ARG A 212 4.88 6.20 -10.76
N GLY A 213 5.29 4.93 -10.89
CA GLY A 213 4.41 3.77 -10.78
C GLY A 213 3.80 3.62 -9.38
N LEU A 214 4.61 3.79 -8.35
CA LEU A 214 4.17 3.67 -6.96
C LEU A 214 3.29 4.86 -6.50
N LEU A 215 3.55 6.07 -6.97
CA LEU A 215 2.81 7.24 -6.48
C LEU A 215 1.60 7.64 -7.33
N ALA A 216 1.49 7.20 -8.58
CA ALA A 216 0.34 7.51 -9.41
C ALA A 216 -1.00 6.96 -8.84
N PRO A 217 -1.08 5.72 -8.32
CA PRO A 217 -2.26 5.21 -7.64
C PRO A 217 -2.63 6.02 -6.40
N VAL A 218 -1.64 6.38 -5.58
CA VAL A 218 -1.84 7.19 -4.36
C VAL A 218 -2.43 8.56 -4.69
N LYS A 219 -1.92 9.24 -5.73
CA LYS A 219 -2.48 10.52 -6.18
C LYS A 219 -3.94 10.40 -6.61
N ARG A 220 -4.27 9.35 -7.37
CA ARG A 220 -5.66 9.10 -7.81
C ARG A 220 -6.58 8.87 -6.61
N LEU A 221 -6.11 8.14 -5.58
CA LEU A 221 -6.87 7.96 -4.34
C LEU A 221 -7.10 9.27 -3.60
N VAL A 222 -6.06 10.11 -3.47
CA VAL A 222 -6.18 11.45 -2.84
C VAL A 222 -7.18 12.34 -3.61
N GLU A 223 -7.08 12.38 -4.94
CA GLU A 223 -8.01 13.15 -5.78
C GLU A 223 -9.44 12.59 -5.67
N GLY A 224 -9.60 11.26 -5.66
CA GLY A 224 -10.88 10.60 -5.42
C GLY A 224 -11.47 10.96 -4.06
N THR A 225 -10.65 10.94 -3.01
CA THR A 225 -11.08 11.29 -1.65
C THR A 225 -11.53 12.76 -1.56
N HIS A 226 -10.84 13.69 -2.23
CA HIS A 226 -11.26 15.08 -2.29
C HIS A 226 -12.62 15.27 -2.98
N LYS A 227 -12.86 14.55 -4.10
CA LYS A 227 -14.15 14.58 -4.79
C LYS A 227 -15.25 13.99 -3.92
N LEU A 228 -14.96 12.86 -3.26
CA LEU A 228 -15.90 12.22 -2.34
C LEU A 228 -16.28 13.16 -1.20
N ALA A 229 -15.30 13.84 -0.60
CA ALA A 229 -15.51 14.84 0.46
C ALA A 229 -16.28 16.07 -0.02
N ALA A 230 -16.18 16.41 -1.32
CA ALA A 230 -16.97 17.48 -1.93
C ALA A 230 -18.42 17.04 -2.28
N GLY A 231 -18.80 15.78 -1.98
CA GLY A 231 -20.14 15.24 -2.20
C GLY A 231 -20.34 14.53 -3.55
N ASP A 232 -19.28 14.36 -4.34
CA ASP A 232 -19.34 13.55 -5.58
C ASP A 232 -19.10 12.08 -5.25
N PHE A 233 -20.15 11.40 -4.83
CA PHE A 233 -20.10 9.98 -4.47
C PHE A 233 -20.10 9.04 -5.69
N SER A 234 -20.28 9.57 -6.90
CA SER A 234 -20.16 8.79 -8.15
C SER A 234 -18.71 8.54 -8.55
N THR A 235 -17.77 9.25 -7.92
CA THR A 235 -16.33 9.09 -8.17
C THR A 235 -15.86 7.67 -7.89
N ARG A 236 -15.11 7.09 -8.87
CA ARG A 236 -14.45 5.79 -8.71
C ARG A 236 -12.97 5.92 -9.06
N VAL A 237 -12.14 5.17 -8.35
CA VAL A 237 -10.71 5.08 -8.60
C VAL A 237 -10.41 3.79 -9.35
N THR A 238 -9.58 3.89 -10.40
CA THR A 238 -9.18 2.71 -11.18
C THR A 238 -8.33 1.79 -10.33
N VAL A 239 -8.76 0.54 -10.18
CA VAL A 239 -7.99 -0.52 -9.51
C VAL A 239 -6.90 -0.99 -10.45
N THR A 240 -5.63 -0.71 -10.10
CA THR A 240 -4.46 -1.15 -10.85
C THR A 240 -3.58 -1.99 -9.93
N GLY A 241 -3.42 -3.28 -10.24
CA GLY A 241 -2.63 -4.21 -9.45
C GLY A 241 -3.42 -5.01 -8.42
N GLY A 242 -2.80 -6.10 -7.91
CA GLY A 242 -3.34 -6.96 -6.85
C GLY A 242 -2.62 -6.77 -5.51
N ASP A 243 -1.90 -5.65 -5.36
CA ASP A 243 -1.15 -5.26 -4.17
C ASP A 243 -2.04 -4.51 -3.14
N GLU A 244 -1.44 -4.01 -2.09
CA GLU A 244 -2.11 -3.26 -1.02
C GLU A 244 -2.77 -1.98 -1.55
N LEU A 245 -2.20 -1.34 -2.58
CA LEU A 245 -2.78 -0.16 -3.21
C LEU A 245 -4.01 -0.52 -4.04
N GLY A 246 -4.00 -1.67 -4.71
CA GLY A 246 -5.15 -2.21 -5.41
C GLY A 246 -6.31 -2.52 -4.46
N ARG A 247 -6.05 -3.13 -3.29
CA ARG A 247 -7.05 -3.35 -2.24
C ARG A 247 -7.62 -2.04 -1.71
N LEU A 248 -6.76 -1.07 -1.40
CA LEU A 248 -7.20 0.24 -0.92
C LEU A 248 -8.10 0.96 -1.95
N ALA A 249 -7.83 0.81 -3.25
CA ALA A 249 -8.69 1.34 -4.31
C ALA A 249 -10.05 0.63 -4.36
N GLN A 250 -10.10 -0.69 -4.10
CA GLN A 250 -11.36 -1.44 -3.99
C GLN A 250 -12.17 -0.98 -2.78
N ASP A 251 -11.54 -0.87 -1.60
CA ASP A 251 -12.19 -0.42 -0.37
C ASP A 251 -12.74 1.01 -0.53
N PHE A 252 -11.97 1.90 -1.17
CA PHE A 252 -12.43 3.23 -1.54
C PHE A 252 -13.68 3.19 -2.43
N ASN A 253 -13.68 2.37 -3.49
CA ASN A 253 -14.82 2.25 -4.39
C ASN A 253 -16.05 1.67 -3.70
N GLN A 254 -15.85 0.73 -2.76
CA GLN A 254 -16.93 0.17 -1.95
C GLN A 254 -17.53 1.24 -1.02
N LEU A 255 -16.69 2.03 -0.35
CA LEU A 255 -17.12 3.15 0.47
C LEU A 255 -17.91 4.18 -0.35
N ALA A 256 -17.37 4.58 -1.52
CA ALA A 256 -18.06 5.50 -2.44
C ALA A 256 -19.42 4.97 -2.87
N SER A 257 -19.51 3.67 -3.21
CA SER A 257 -20.77 3.01 -3.58
C SER A 257 -21.79 3.00 -2.42
N THR A 258 -21.32 2.79 -1.20
CA THR A 258 -22.19 2.79 -0.01
C THR A 258 -22.71 4.21 0.27
N LEU A 259 -21.86 5.23 0.17
CA LEU A 259 -22.27 6.62 0.35
C LEU A 259 -23.24 7.08 -0.75
N GLU A 260 -23.00 6.69 -2.00
CA GLU A 260 -23.89 6.99 -3.12
C GLU A 260 -25.28 6.38 -2.90
N ARG A 261 -25.35 5.09 -2.50
CA ARG A 261 -26.62 4.43 -2.17
C ARG A 261 -27.34 5.11 -1.00
N ASN A 262 -26.59 5.46 0.06
CA ASN A 262 -27.19 6.15 1.20
C ASN A 262 -27.74 7.51 0.81
N GLN A 263 -27.03 8.27 -0.03
CA GLN A 263 -27.51 9.53 -0.52
C GLN A 263 -28.76 9.38 -1.39
N GLN A 264 -28.77 8.37 -2.27
CA GLN A 264 -29.93 8.08 -3.11
C GLN A 264 -31.15 7.69 -2.24
N MET A 265 -30.99 6.76 -1.31
CA MET A 265 -32.05 6.38 -0.37
C MET A 265 -32.59 7.60 0.40
N ARG A 266 -31.72 8.51 0.81
CA ARG A 266 -32.14 9.74 1.49
C ARG A 266 -32.92 10.69 0.59
N ARG A 267 -32.53 10.81 -0.69
CA ARG A 267 -33.27 11.62 -1.67
C ARG A 267 -34.64 11.04 -1.95
N ASP A 268 -34.71 9.72 -2.17
CA ASP A 268 -35.96 9.01 -2.45
C ASP A 268 -36.91 9.14 -1.25
N LEU A 269 -36.40 8.95 -0.04
CA LEU A 269 -37.15 9.15 1.21
C LEU A 269 -37.73 10.58 1.32
N MET A 270 -36.95 11.62 1.01
CA MET A 270 -37.43 13.00 1.04
C MET A 270 -38.47 13.28 -0.01
N ALA A 271 -38.34 12.68 -1.19
CA ALA A 271 -39.35 12.76 -2.24
C ALA A 271 -40.68 12.11 -1.83
N ASP A 272 -40.61 10.90 -1.27
CA ASP A 272 -41.78 10.16 -0.80
C ASP A 272 -42.49 10.89 0.35
N ILE A 273 -41.75 11.41 1.35
CA ILE A 273 -42.27 12.24 2.43
C ILE A 273 -43.03 13.44 1.85
N SER A 274 -42.44 14.12 0.86
CA SER A 274 -43.03 15.31 0.28
C SER A 274 -44.35 14.97 -0.44
N HIS A 275 -44.41 13.82 -1.10
CA HIS A 275 -45.62 13.35 -1.78
C HIS A 275 -46.70 12.94 -0.78
N GLU A 276 -46.35 12.18 0.25
CA GLU A 276 -47.35 11.69 1.23
C GLU A 276 -47.86 12.79 2.16
N LEU A 277 -47.08 13.85 2.42
CA LEU A 277 -47.58 15.05 3.12
C LEU A 277 -48.42 15.95 2.26
N ARG A 278 -48.11 16.10 0.94
CA ARG A 278 -48.83 17.02 0.05
C ARG A 278 -50.29 16.60 -0.17
N THR A 279 -50.52 15.29 -0.26
CA THR A 279 -51.85 14.74 -0.57
C THR A 279 -52.91 15.10 0.49
N PRO A 280 -52.74 14.75 1.78
CA PRO A 280 -53.71 15.09 2.82
C PRO A 280 -53.79 16.62 3.05
N LEU A 281 -52.70 17.34 2.90
CA LEU A 281 -52.70 18.79 3.01
C LEU A 281 -53.52 19.45 1.88
N ALA A 282 -53.46 18.91 0.63
CA ALA A 282 -54.25 19.41 -0.47
C ALA A 282 -55.75 19.10 -0.28
N VAL A 283 -56.08 17.92 0.28
CA VAL A 283 -57.47 17.57 0.63
C VAL A 283 -58.01 18.52 1.70
N LEU A 284 -57.26 18.71 2.78
CA LEU A 284 -57.63 19.60 3.87
C LEU A 284 -57.85 21.05 3.36
N ARG A 285 -56.90 21.53 2.53
CA ARG A 285 -57.01 22.88 1.95
C ARG A 285 -58.22 23.01 1.02
N GLY A 286 -58.43 21.99 0.14
CA GLY A 286 -59.59 21.98 -0.75
C GLY A 286 -60.93 21.94 -0.04
N GLU A 287 -61.03 21.18 1.09
CA GLU A 287 -62.24 21.18 1.89
C GLU A 287 -62.48 22.55 2.56
N LEU A 288 -61.44 23.19 3.09
CA LEU A 288 -61.50 24.53 3.70
C LEU A 288 -61.85 25.61 2.66
N GLU A 289 -61.23 25.57 1.46
CA GLU A 289 -61.52 26.45 0.33
C GLU A 289 -63.01 26.29 -0.14
N ALA A 290 -63.48 25.05 -0.26
CA ALA A 290 -64.87 24.79 -0.64
C ALA A 290 -65.91 25.29 0.38
N ILE A 291 -65.55 25.28 1.67
CA ILE A 291 -66.35 25.87 2.73
C ILE A 291 -66.30 27.41 2.65
N GLN A 292 -65.12 27.98 2.46
CA GLN A 292 -64.93 29.42 2.33
C GLN A 292 -65.67 30.01 1.14
N ASP A 293 -65.63 29.34 -0.01
CA ASP A 293 -66.28 29.79 -1.23
C ASP A 293 -67.82 29.50 -1.25
N GLY A 294 -68.35 28.92 -0.20
CA GLY A 294 -69.77 28.60 -0.06
C GLY A 294 -70.22 27.43 -0.94
N VAL A 295 -69.31 26.72 -1.62
CA VAL A 295 -69.61 25.52 -2.44
C VAL A 295 -70.02 24.35 -1.54
N ARG A 296 -69.43 24.25 -0.34
CA ARG A 296 -69.79 23.28 0.69
C ARG A 296 -70.27 24.03 1.94
N ARG A 297 -71.43 23.65 2.45
CA ARG A 297 -71.89 24.23 3.75
C ARG A 297 -71.07 23.65 4.90
N PHE A 298 -70.64 24.49 5.82
CA PHE A 298 -70.05 24.03 7.07
C PHE A 298 -71.13 23.40 7.92
N THR A 299 -71.06 22.14 8.17
CA THR A 299 -71.97 21.35 9.02
C THR A 299 -71.20 20.69 10.15
N PRO A 300 -71.86 20.31 11.24
CA PRO A 300 -71.18 19.54 12.31
C PRO A 300 -70.47 18.26 11.80
N GLU A 301 -70.96 17.67 10.71
CA GLU A 301 -70.38 16.46 10.07
C GLU A 301 -69.11 16.79 9.32
N SER A 302 -68.84 18.06 8.96
CA SER A 302 -67.60 18.45 8.31
C SER A 302 -66.42 18.46 9.26
N ILE A 303 -66.63 18.67 10.55
CA ILE A 303 -65.59 18.72 11.59
C ILE A 303 -64.85 17.38 11.77
N PRO A 304 -65.57 16.23 11.89
CA PRO A 304 -64.92 14.95 11.94
C PRO A 304 -64.07 14.59 10.74
N SER A 305 -64.46 15.01 9.53
CA SER A 305 -63.66 14.81 8.31
C SER A 305 -62.32 15.57 8.38
N LEU A 306 -62.38 16.85 8.72
CA LEU A 306 -61.16 17.67 8.88
C LEU A 306 -60.25 17.16 10.03
N GLN A 307 -60.86 16.72 11.16
CA GLN A 307 -60.14 16.15 12.28
C GLN A 307 -59.46 14.82 11.92
N ALA A 308 -60.12 13.98 11.07
CA ALA A 308 -59.53 12.72 10.62
C ALA A 308 -58.30 12.97 9.74
N GLU A 309 -58.35 14.02 8.87
CA GLU A 309 -57.22 14.37 8.04
C GLU A 309 -56.05 14.94 8.84
N VAL A 310 -56.33 15.79 9.85
CA VAL A 310 -55.30 16.28 10.80
C VAL A 310 -54.66 15.13 11.58
N ALA A 311 -55.48 14.17 12.08
CA ALA A 311 -55.00 13.00 12.76
C ALA A 311 -54.10 12.12 11.86
N THR A 312 -54.43 11.99 10.60
CA THR A 312 -53.62 11.28 9.59
C THR A 312 -52.26 11.93 9.40
N LEU A 313 -52.24 13.27 9.26
CA LEU A 313 -51.03 14.07 9.14
C LEU A 313 -50.14 13.93 10.40
N THR A 314 -50.78 14.06 11.60
CA THR A 314 -50.02 13.90 12.88
C THR A 314 -49.40 12.53 12.98
N LYS A 315 -50.16 11.47 12.70
CA LYS A 315 -49.63 10.12 12.67
C LYS A 315 -48.48 9.93 11.69
N LEU A 316 -48.59 10.50 10.47
CA LEU A 316 -47.52 10.42 9.47
C LEU A 316 -46.21 11.10 9.99
N VAL A 317 -46.33 12.27 10.65
CA VAL A 317 -45.18 12.99 11.22
C VAL A 317 -44.57 12.18 12.35
N ASP A 318 -45.37 11.57 13.24
CA ASP A 318 -44.91 10.74 14.35
C ASP A 318 -44.21 9.47 13.84
N ASP A 319 -44.80 8.79 12.86
CA ASP A 319 -44.24 7.60 12.20
C ASP A 319 -42.87 7.92 11.56
N LEU A 320 -42.76 9.09 10.90
CA LEU A 320 -41.52 9.56 10.27
C LEU A 320 -40.45 9.90 11.28
N HIS A 321 -40.82 10.66 12.36
CA HIS A 321 -39.90 10.98 13.43
C HIS A 321 -39.33 9.70 14.07
N GLN A 322 -40.18 8.71 14.31
CA GLN A 322 -39.77 7.43 14.88
C GLN A 322 -38.81 6.66 13.96
N LEU A 323 -39.09 6.62 12.66
CA LEU A 323 -38.20 5.99 11.68
C LEU A 323 -36.84 6.68 11.62
N SER A 324 -36.81 8.02 11.64
CA SER A 324 -35.55 8.80 11.67
C SER A 324 -34.72 8.49 12.91
N MET A 325 -35.35 8.47 14.08
CA MET A 325 -34.65 8.15 15.34
C MET A 325 -34.16 6.70 15.38
N SER A 326 -34.89 5.78 14.75
CA SER A 326 -34.46 4.36 14.64
C SER A 326 -33.25 4.19 13.71
N ASP A 327 -33.22 4.90 12.58
CA ASP A 327 -32.11 4.84 11.60
C ASP A 327 -30.80 5.40 12.20
N GLU A 328 -30.87 6.41 13.04
CA GLU A 328 -29.73 6.98 13.74
C GLU A 328 -29.25 6.16 14.94
N GLY A 329 -29.95 5.06 15.28
CA GLY A 329 -29.69 4.27 16.48
C GLY A 329 -29.95 5.04 17.78
N ALA A 330 -30.59 6.20 17.68
CA ALA A 330 -30.85 7.12 18.77
C ALA A 330 -32.09 6.76 19.62
N LEU A 331 -32.89 5.77 19.15
CA LEU A 331 -34.03 5.26 19.92
C LEU A 331 -33.54 4.47 21.13
N ALA A 332 -33.60 5.08 22.30
CA ALA A 332 -33.37 4.37 23.56
C ALA A 332 -34.57 3.47 23.88
N TYR A 333 -34.44 2.15 23.63
CA TYR A 333 -35.44 1.17 24.01
C TYR A 333 -35.36 0.89 25.50
N GLN A 334 -36.48 1.06 26.21
CA GLN A 334 -36.59 0.69 27.65
C GLN A 334 -36.99 -0.78 27.77
N LYS A 335 -36.02 -1.67 27.53
CA LYS A 335 -36.27 -3.10 27.58
C LYS A 335 -36.32 -3.61 29.00
N THR A 336 -37.35 -4.38 29.29
CA THR A 336 -37.57 -5.09 30.57
C THR A 336 -38.01 -6.52 30.28
N SER A 337 -37.91 -7.40 31.28
CA SER A 337 -38.52 -8.73 31.21
C SER A 337 -40.02 -8.59 31.20
N LEU A 338 -40.68 -9.12 30.21
CA LEU A 338 -42.15 -9.05 30.08
C LEU A 338 -42.71 -10.30 29.40
N ASP A 339 -43.98 -10.62 29.76
CA ASP A 339 -44.73 -11.67 29.06
C ASP A 339 -45.40 -11.08 27.80
N ILE A 340 -44.86 -11.45 26.65
CA ILE A 340 -45.34 -10.95 25.35
C ILE A 340 -46.71 -11.54 24.99
N ILE A 341 -47.10 -12.69 25.53
CA ILE A 341 -48.42 -13.31 25.28
C ILE A 341 -49.50 -12.45 25.88
N THR A 342 -49.37 -12.07 27.14
CA THR A 342 -50.31 -11.14 27.80
C THR A 342 -50.43 -9.83 27.03
N LEU A 343 -49.30 -9.30 26.50
CA LEU A 343 -49.32 -8.06 25.73
C LEU A 343 -50.09 -8.24 24.40
N LEU A 344 -49.89 -9.36 23.71
CA LEU A 344 -50.56 -9.67 22.47
C LEU A 344 -52.08 -9.89 22.67
N GLU A 345 -52.47 -10.55 23.77
CA GLU A 345 -53.90 -10.73 24.15
C GLU A 345 -54.59 -9.40 24.40
N VAL A 346 -53.92 -8.48 25.12
CA VAL A 346 -54.43 -7.10 25.34
C VAL A 346 -54.64 -6.39 24.03
N ALA A 347 -53.63 -6.43 23.13
CA ALA A 347 -53.71 -5.81 21.80
C ALA A 347 -54.86 -6.41 20.97
N ALA A 348 -54.94 -7.74 20.87
CA ALA A 348 -55.99 -8.43 20.12
C ALA A 348 -57.38 -8.14 20.70
N GLY A 349 -57.50 -8.10 22.06
CA GLY A 349 -58.73 -7.75 22.76
C GLY A 349 -59.27 -6.38 22.39
N ALA A 350 -58.40 -5.36 22.31
CA ALA A 350 -58.75 -4.00 21.95
C ALA A 350 -59.29 -3.85 20.52
N PHE A 351 -58.94 -4.79 19.63
CA PHE A 351 -59.38 -4.76 18.23
C PHE A 351 -60.65 -5.57 17.92
N ARG A 352 -61.11 -6.43 18.87
CA ARG A 352 -62.27 -7.33 18.60
C ARG A 352 -63.51 -6.60 18.16
N GLU A 353 -63.88 -5.51 18.79
CA GLU A 353 -65.07 -4.73 18.46
C GLU A 353 -64.92 -4.08 17.05
N ARG A 354 -63.75 -3.55 16.75
CA ARG A 354 -63.43 -2.93 15.45
C ARG A 354 -63.44 -3.95 14.32
N PHE A 355 -62.99 -5.20 14.55
CA PHE A 355 -63.10 -6.29 13.58
C PHE A 355 -64.58 -6.68 13.37
N ALA A 356 -65.33 -6.85 14.49
CA ALA A 356 -66.74 -7.20 14.42
C ALA A 356 -67.56 -6.17 13.68
N SER A 357 -67.29 -4.86 13.87
CA SER A 357 -67.97 -3.77 13.12
C SER A 357 -67.75 -3.82 11.62
N ARG A 358 -66.61 -4.47 11.17
CA ARG A 358 -66.30 -4.70 9.75
C ARG A 358 -66.64 -6.10 9.28
N GLN A 359 -67.38 -6.88 10.09
CA GLN A 359 -67.75 -8.26 9.80
C GLN A 359 -66.51 -9.18 9.67
N LEU A 360 -65.43 -8.86 10.35
CA LEU A 360 -64.23 -9.67 10.41
C LEU A 360 -64.17 -10.46 11.72
N SER A 361 -63.56 -11.66 11.69
CA SER A 361 -63.32 -12.48 12.90
C SER A 361 -61.82 -12.51 13.25
N ILE A 362 -61.54 -12.52 14.54
CA ILE A 362 -60.21 -12.75 15.07
C ILE A 362 -60.14 -14.11 15.79
N GLN A 363 -59.27 -15.00 15.37
CA GLN A 363 -58.96 -16.25 16.02
C GLN A 363 -57.56 -16.21 16.63
N VAL A 364 -57.45 -16.54 17.91
CA VAL A 364 -56.18 -16.43 18.65
C VAL A 364 -55.85 -17.79 19.25
N SER A 365 -54.64 -18.29 18.96
CA SER A 365 -54.13 -19.54 19.52
C SER A 365 -52.67 -19.27 20.02
N LEU A 366 -52.55 -19.08 21.32
CA LEU A 366 -51.34 -18.67 22.00
C LEU A 366 -50.92 -19.68 23.07
N PRO A 367 -49.66 -19.83 23.40
CA PRO A 367 -49.21 -20.54 24.59
C PRO A 367 -49.58 -19.75 25.84
N GLU A 368 -49.52 -20.39 27.01
CA GLU A 368 -49.91 -19.75 28.29
C GLU A 368 -49.01 -18.52 28.61
N GLN A 369 -47.73 -18.61 28.35
CA GLN A 369 -46.76 -17.54 28.66
C GLN A 369 -45.52 -17.64 27.77
N ALA A 370 -44.90 -16.48 27.45
CA ALA A 370 -43.59 -16.41 26.82
C ALA A 370 -42.89 -15.14 27.30
N MET A 371 -41.81 -15.34 28.06
CA MET A 371 -40.97 -14.22 28.55
C MET A 371 -39.97 -13.79 27.50
N ILE A 372 -39.90 -12.49 27.26
CA ILE A 372 -38.89 -11.86 26.40
C ILE A 372 -38.30 -10.62 27.08
N PHE A 373 -37.10 -10.25 26.71
CA PHE A 373 -36.49 -8.96 27.11
C PHE A 373 -36.81 -7.91 26.07
N GLY A 374 -37.79 -7.04 26.32
CA GLY A 374 -38.31 -6.13 25.33
C GLY A 374 -38.89 -4.84 25.91
N ASP A 375 -39.14 -3.87 25.04
CA ASP A 375 -39.83 -2.62 25.34
C ASP A 375 -41.32 -2.81 25.12
N ARG A 376 -42.06 -2.67 26.19
CA ARG A 376 -43.51 -2.91 26.22
C ARG A 376 -44.28 -2.02 25.23
N ASP A 377 -43.95 -0.73 25.20
CA ASP A 377 -44.68 0.25 24.39
C ASP A 377 -44.41 0.02 22.90
N ARG A 378 -43.18 -0.31 22.56
CA ARG A 378 -42.80 -0.60 21.16
C ARG A 378 -43.38 -1.94 20.66
N LEU A 379 -43.42 -2.96 21.52
CA LEU A 379 -44.05 -4.22 21.17
C LEU A 379 -45.57 -4.06 21.05
N MET A 380 -46.20 -3.26 21.91
CA MET A 380 -47.61 -2.91 21.76
C MET A 380 -47.85 -2.18 20.42
N GLN A 381 -47.00 -1.27 20.06
CA GLN A 381 -47.07 -0.57 18.75
C GLN A 381 -46.90 -1.53 17.57
N LEU A 382 -45.96 -2.51 17.65
CA LEU A 382 -45.82 -3.59 16.68
C LEU A 382 -47.15 -4.30 16.44
N PHE A 383 -47.77 -4.78 17.54
CA PHE A 383 -49.04 -5.52 17.45
C PHE A 383 -50.18 -4.65 16.92
N ASN A 384 -50.28 -3.41 17.39
CA ASN A 384 -51.30 -2.48 16.89
C ASN A 384 -51.15 -2.22 15.39
N ASN A 385 -49.91 -2.05 14.90
CA ASN A 385 -49.70 -1.84 13.47
C ASN A 385 -50.07 -3.09 12.64
N LEU A 386 -49.75 -4.31 13.13
CA LEU A 386 -50.09 -5.55 12.46
C LEU A 386 -51.62 -5.77 12.44
N LEU A 387 -52.26 -5.54 13.58
CA LEU A 387 -53.74 -5.64 13.71
C LEU A 387 -54.47 -4.60 12.82
N GLU A 388 -53.97 -3.35 12.82
CA GLU A 388 -54.52 -2.29 11.97
C GLU A 388 -54.39 -2.63 10.48
N ASN A 389 -53.25 -3.21 10.06
CA ASN A 389 -53.04 -3.67 8.72
C ASN A 389 -54.06 -4.75 8.33
N SER A 390 -54.19 -5.79 9.14
CA SER A 390 -55.17 -6.85 8.87
C SER A 390 -56.60 -6.34 8.88
N LEU A 391 -56.98 -5.45 9.80
CA LEU A 391 -58.29 -4.80 9.80
C LEU A 391 -58.56 -4.00 8.55
N ARG A 392 -57.55 -3.38 7.98
CA ARG A 392 -57.65 -2.49 6.83
C ARG A 392 -57.73 -3.23 5.50
N TYR A 393 -56.91 -4.28 5.36
CA TYR A 393 -56.71 -4.95 4.08
C TYR A 393 -57.47 -6.27 3.91
N THR A 394 -58.08 -6.80 4.96
CA THR A 394 -58.91 -7.97 4.84
C THR A 394 -60.31 -7.59 4.38
N ASP A 395 -60.88 -8.31 3.41
CA ASP A 395 -62.23 -8.11 2.90
C ASP A 395 -63.30 -8.46 3.95
N SER A 396 -64.45 -7.77 3.87
CA SER A 396 -65.58 -8.05 4.76
C SER A 396 -65.99 -9.54 4.70
N GLY A 397 -66.28 -10.13 5.83
CA GLY A 397 -66.52 -11.58 6.03
C GLY A 397 -65.30 -12.43 6.17
N GLY A 398 -64.09 -11.83 6.16
CA GLY A 398 -62.82 -12.52 6.34
C GLY A 398 -62.43 -12.77 7.80
N SER A 399 -61.23 -13.29 7.95
CA SER A 399 -60.68 -13.66 9.28
C SER A 399 -59.21 -13.35 9.42
N LEU A 400 -58.78 -13.04 10.66
CA LEU A 400 -57.42 -12.97 11.06
C LEU A 400 -57.08 -14.10 12.06
N HIS A 401 -56.11 -14.91 11.74
CA HIS A 401 -55.60 -15.96 12.60
C HIS A 401 -54.26 -15.54 13.23
N ILE A 402 -54.20 -15.42 14.55
CA ILE A 402 -53.02 -15.10 15.29
C ILE A 402 -52.57 -16.37 16.02
N THR A 403 -51.38 -16.84 15.69
CA THR A 403 -50.82 -18.01 16.36
C THR A 403 -49.42 -17.66 16.92
N ALA A 404 -49.12 -18.18 18.11
CA ALA A 404 -47.78 -18.10 18.66
C ALA A 404 -47.31 -19.48 19.12
N ARG A 405 -46.05 -19.79 18.84
CA ARG A 405 -45.43 -21.04 19.24
C ARG A 405 -43.94 -20.83 19.56
N ARG A 406 -43.45 -21.61 20.53
CA ARG A 406 -42.02 -21.69 20.77
C ARG A 406 -41.33 -22.56 19.72
N SER A 407 -40.27 -22.10 19.16
CA SER A 407 -39.42 -22.81 18.19
C SER A 407 -37.96 -22.70 18.62
N GLY A 408 -37.50 -23.67 19.40
CA GLY A 408 -36.17 -23.59 20.02
C GLY A 408 -36.06 -22.38 20.95
N ARG A 409 -35.14 -21.50 20.64
CA ARG A 409 -34.84 -20.24 21.38
C ARG A 409 -35.71 -19.05 20.98
N MET A 410 -36.55 -19.22 19.99
CA MET A 410 -37.36 -18.14 19.43
C MET A 410 -38.84 -18.37 19.75
N LEU A 411 -39.56 -17.29 19.98
CA LEU A 411 -41.01 -17.25 19.89
C LEU A 411 -41.37 -16.85 18.48
N VAL A 412 -42.14 -17.64 17.81
CA VAL A 412 -42.68 -17.39 16.46
C VAL A 412 -44.15 -16.99 16.60
N ILE A 413 -44.44 -15.74 16.21
CA ILE A 413 -45.80 -15.20 16.17
C ILE A 413 -46.19 -15.01 14.71
N VAL A 414 -47.36 -15.48 14.32
CA VAL A 414 -47.88 -15.40 12.95
C VAL A 414 -49.24 -14.69 12.95
N PHE A 415 -49.36 -13.67 12.14
CA PHE A 415 -50.58 -12.97 11.80
C PHE A 415 -50.96 -13.36 10.38
N ALA A 416 -51.97 -14.22 10.20
CA ALA A 416 -52.39 -14.72 8.90
C ALA A 416 -53.83 -14.26 8.62
N ASP A 417 -54.00 -13.36 7.65
CA ASP A 417 -55.32 -12.89 7.28
C ASP A 417 -55.85 -13.64 6.06
N SER A 418 -57.19 -13.48 5.83
CA SER A 418 -57.82 -13.98 4.63
C SER A 418 -57.77 -12.95 3.49
N ALA A 419 -58.22 -13.35 2.30
CA ALA A 419 -58.21 -12.53 1.10
C ALA A 419 -58.53 -11.01 1.32
N PRO A 420 -57.99 -10.12 0.50
CA PRO A 420 -57.20 -10.39 -0.68
C PRO A 420 -55.72 -10.62 -0.42
N GLY A 421 -55.09 -11.46 -1.25
CA GLY A 421 -53.62 -11.64 -1.22
C GLY A 421 -52.89 -10.61 -2.05
N VAL A 422 -51.58 -10.77 -2.13
CA VAL A 422 -50.66 -9.93 -2.93
C VAL A 422 -49.80 -10.84 -3.79
N SER A 423 -49.18 -10.29 -4.89
CA SER A 423 -48.25 -11.06 -5.71
C SER A 423 -46.90 -11.26 -5.00
N ASP A 424 -46.06 -12.20 -5.49
CA ASP A 424 -44.71 -12.45 -4.95
C ASP A 424 -43.82 -11.19 -4.97
N GLU A 425 -43.94 -10.40 -6.07
CA GLU A 425 -43.21 -9.12 -6.20
C GLU A 425 -43.66 -8.10 -5.15
N GLN A 426 -44.93 -8.06 -4.85
CA GLN A 426 -45.52 -7.19 -3.84
C GLN A 426 -45.14 -7.65 -2.43
N LEU A 427 -45.13 -8.98 -2.17
CA LEU A 427 -44.72 -9.57 -0.88
C LEU A 427 -43.30 -9.14 -0.51
N ALA A 428 -42.36 -9.22 -1.45
CA ALA A 428 -40.95 -8.86 -1.22
C ALA A 428 -40.79 -7.38 -0.81
N ARG A 429 -41.76 -6.52 -1.16
CA ARG A 429 -41.71 -5.08 -0.96
C ARG A 429 -42.59 -4.54 0.16
N LEU A 430 -43.43 -5.40 0.77
CA LEU A 430 -44.38 -4.96 1.80
C LEU A 430 -43.77 -4.22 3.00
N CYS A 431 -42.51 -4.55 3.34
CA CYS A 431 -41.77 -3.91 4.42
C CYS A 431 -40.97 -2.67 3.96
N GLU A 432 -40.97 -2.33 2.66
CA GLU A 432 -40.35 -1.09 2.17
C GLU A 432 -41.17 0.12 2.65
N ARG A 433 -40.49 1.22 2.90
CA ARG A 433 -41.11 2.47 3.36
C ARG A 433 -42.00 3.04 2.25
N PHE A 434 -43.18 3.55 2.64
CA PHE A 434 -44.19 4.12 1.72
C PHE A 434 -44.71 3.15 0.68
N TYR A 435 -44.33 1.86 0.70
CA TYR A 435 -44.82 0.89 -0.25
C TYR A 435 -46.26 0.50 0.07
N ARG A 436 -47.11 0.50 -0.99
CA ARG A 436 -48.53 0.08 -0.96
C ARG A 436 -48.83 -0.73 -2.20
N ALA A 437 -49.48 -1.89 -2.04
CA ALA A 437 -49.91 -2.71 -3.15
C ALA A 437 -50.96 -1.96 -4.03
N GLU A 438 -50.89 -2.07 -5.33
CA GLU A 438 -51.70 -1.23 -6.28
C GLU A 438 -53.21 -1.29 -6.07
N GLY A 439 -53.76 -2.40 -5.62
CA GLY A 439 -55.18 -2.54 -5.29
C GLY A 439 -55.65 -1.72 -4.08
N SER A 440 -54.75 -1.25 -3.22
CA SER A 440 -55.03 -0.52 -2.00
C SER A 440 -54.96 1.00 -2.12
N ARG A 441 -54.72 1.52 -3.32
CA ARG A 441 -54.60 2.99 -3.60
C ARG A 441 -55.92 3.77 -3.52
N ASN A 442 -57.06 3.10 -3.34
CA ASN A 442 -58.32 3.80 -3.09
C ASN A 442 -58.20 4.63 -1.80
N ARG A 443 -58.31 5.96 -1.93
CA ARG A 443 -58.09 6.99 -0.92
C ARG A 443 -58.88 6.81 0.40
N ALA A 444 -59.93 6.02 0.37
CA ALA A 444 -60.74 5.71 1.57
C ALA A 444 -60.02 4.81 2.61
N SER A 445 -58.89 4.15 2.27
CA SER A 445 -58.20 3.19 3.15
C SER A 445 -56.97 3.76 3.87
N GLY A 446 -56.62 5.02 3.72
CA GLY A 446 -55.77 5.92 4.50
C GLY A 446 -54.57 5.32 5.28
N GLY A 447 -53.56 4.66 4.66
CA GLY A 447 -52.35 4.22 5.31
C GLY A 447 -51.10 4.87 4.75
N SER A 448 -50.17 5.28 5.61
CA SER A 448 -48.90 5.91 5.24
C SER A 448 -47.89 5.00 4.54
N GLY A 449 -48.10 3.68 4.53
CA GLY A 449 -47.10 2.71 4.07
C GLY A 449 -45.85 2.60 4.97
N LEU A 450 -45.87 3.21 6.18
CA LEU A 450 -44.77 3.18 7.13
C LEU A 450 -44.94 2.10 8.20
N GLY A 451 -46.17 1.62 8.44
CA GLY A 451 -46.47 0.72 9.56
C GLY A 451 -45.65 -0.56 9.57
N LEU A 452 -45.50 -1.27 8.42
CA LEU A 452 -44.69 -2.49 8.36
C LEU A 452 -43.17 -2.21 8.43
N ALA A 453 -42.72 -1.09 7.91
CA ALA A 453 -41.32 -0.66 8.08
C ALA A 453 -40.97 -0.37 9.57
N ILE A 454 -41.91 0.26 10.30
CA ILE A 454 -41.79 0.46 11.77
C ILE A 454 -41.79 -0.90 12.49
N CYS A 455 -42.66 -1.82 12.08
CA CYS A 455 -42.67 -3.18 12.64
C CYS A 455 -41.34 -3.88 12.46
N LEU A 456 -40.76 -3.81 11.26
CA LEU A 456 -39.45 -4.38 10.96
C LEU A 456 -38.35 -3.81 11.88
N ASN A 457 -38.31 -2.49 12.07
CA ASN A 457 -37.33 -1.82 12.93
C ASN A 457 -37.54 -2.23 14.42
N ILE A 458 -38.76 -2.28 14.89
CA ILE A 458 -39.06 -2.73 16.28
C ILE A 458 -38.56 -4.17 16.49
N VAL A 459 -38.89 -5.07 15.57
CA VAL A 459 -38.49 -6.49 15.67
C VAL A 459 -36.97 -6.63 15.59
N ALA A 460 -36.31 -5.93 14.67
CA ALA A 460 -34.85 -5.92 14.55
C ALA A 460 -34.16 -5.39 15.83
N ALA A 461 -34.69 -4.30 16.41
CA ALA A 461 -34.20 -3.76 17.67
C ALA A 461 -34.34 -4.74 18.87
N HIS A 462 -35.26 -5.70 18.79
CA HIS A 462 -35.43 -6.77 19.78
C HIS A 462 -34.64 -8.04 19.41
N GLY A 463 -33.74 -7.98 18.41
CA GLY A 463 -32.94 -9.14 17.99
C GLY A 463 -33.76 -10.22 17.25
N GLY A 464 -34.90 -9.85 16.72
CA GLY A 464 -35.83 -10.72 16.00
C GLY A 464 -35.76 -10.57 14.49
N THR A 465 -36.63 -11.30 13.78
CA THR A 465 -36.86 -11.20 12.34
C THR A 465 -38.33 -11.08 12.01
N LEU A 466 -38.66 -10.30 10.98
CA LEU A 466 -40.00 -10.15 10.43
C LEU A 466 -39.99 -10.52 8.96
N ARG A 467 -40.95 -11.40 8.55
CA ARG A 467 -41.12 -11.82 7.15
C ARG A 467 -42.58 -11.79 6.76
N ALA A 468 -42.86 -11.47 5.51
CA ALA A 468 -44.16 -11.56 4.89
C ALA A 468 -44.19 -12.76 3.93
N ASP A 469 -45.22 -13.56 4.01
CA ASP A 469 -45.46 -14.75 3.20
C ASP A 469 -46.95 -14.79 2.75
N HIS A 470 -47.32 -15.67 1.85
CA HIS A 470 -48.71 -15.92 1.53
C HIS A 470 -49.45 -16.58 2.70
N SER A 471 -50.64 -16.08 3.01
CA SER A 471 -51.48 -16.69 4.02
C SER A 471 -52.15 -17.96 3.48
N PRO A 472 -52.20 -19.03 4.28
CA PRO A 472 -52.96 -20.21 3.91
C PRO A 472 -54.49 -19.94 3.74
N PHE A 473 -54.94 -18.76 4.17
CA PHE A 473 -56.34 -18.30 4.07
C PHE A 473 -56.56 -17.37 2.89
N GLY A 474 -55.58 -17.21 1.99
CA GLY A 474 -55.66 -16.44 0.74
C GLY A 474 -55.24 -14.99 0.84
N GLY A 475 -54.84 -14.52 2.01
CA GLY A 475 -54.32 -13.17 2.25
C GLY A 475 -52.81 -13.12 2.43
N VAL A 476 -52.32 -12.30 3.38
CA VAL A 476 -50.96 -12.12 3.78
C VAL A 476 -50.67 -12.73 5.14
N SER A 477 -49.53 -13.35 5.31
CA SER A 477 -49.04 -13.89 6.57
C SER A 477 -47.80 -13.15 7.01
N ILE A 478 -47.87 -12.40 8.12
CA ILE A 478 -46.69 -11.75 8.71
C ILE A 478 -46.20 -12.63 9.86
N LYS A 479 -44.96 -13.10 9.69
CA LYS A 479 -44.26 -13.93 10.68
C LYS A 479 -43.25 -13.07 11.42
N VAL A 480 -43.36 -13.02 12.74
CA VAL A 480 -42.46 -12.35 13.68
C VAL A 480 -41.75 -13.37 14.52
N GLU A 481 -40.45 -13.35 14.57
CA GLU A 481 -39.61 -14.21 15.40
C GLU A 481 -38.87 -13.34 16.41
N LEU A 482 -39.01 -13.63 17.71
CA LEU A 482 -38.36 -12.88 18.79
C LEU A 482 -37.61 -13.84 19.71
N PRO A 483 -36.44 -13.47 20.22
CA PRO A 483 -35.68 -14.31 21.16
C PRO A 483 -36.39 -14.38 22.53
N LEU A 484 -36.46 -15.60 23.10
CA LEU A 484 -36.94 -15.82 24.43
C LEU A 484 -35.88 -15.41 25.47
N GLU A 485 -36.31 -14.86 26.63
CA GLU A 485 -35.42 -14.31 27.67
C GLU A 485 -34.42 -15.31 28.25
N HIS A 486 -34.76 -16.59 28.29
CA HIS A 486 -33.91 -17.64 28.89
C HIS A 486 -32.60 -17.88 28.16
N ASP A 487 -32.42 -17.26 26.99
CA ASP A 487 -31.32 -17.50 26.06
C ASP A 487 -30.56 -16.23 25.66
N LEU A 488 -30.87 -15.09 26.25
CA LEU A 488 -30.03 -13.88 26.04
C LEU A 488 -28.74 -14.04 26.84
N PRO A 489 -27.56 -13.91 26.24
CA PRO A 489 -26.33 -13.79 27.00
C PRO A 489 -26.49 -12.60 27.95
N ARG A 490 -26.34 -12.88 29.24
CA ARG A 490 -26.25 -11.83 30.26
C ARG A 490 -24.88 -11.15 30.09
N ASP A 491 -24.74 -10.33 29.07
CA ASP A 491 -23.61 -9.46 28.98
C ASP A 491 -23.87 -8.24 29.88
N VAL A 492 -22.98 -8.14 30.81
CA VAL A 492 -22.79 -7.12 31.84
C VAL A 492 -22.50 -5.74 31.22
#